data_178e566e775d37172291a52d035db876
#
_entry.id   178e566e775d37172291a52d035db876
#
_cell.length_a   1.000
_cell.length_b   1.000
_cell.length_c   1.000
_cell.angle_alpha   90.00
_cell.angle_beta   90.00
_cell.angle_gamma   90.00
#
_symmetry.space_group_name_H-M   'P 1'
#
loop_
_entity.id
_entity.type
_entity.pdbx_description
1 polymer ?
#
loop_
_entity_poly.entity_id
_entity_poly.type
_entity_poly.pdbx_seq_one_letter_code
_entity_poly.pdbx_strand_id
1 'polypeptide(L)' 'MTLEPDKVYKVTKGNTDRSILTGDLIFIDGKSGALVVPRGKGWLEKDEQTQSVMDFECIRI' A
#
# COMPACT_ATOMS: atom_id res chain seq x y z
N MET A 1 -8.34 -1.01 -7.57
CA MET A 1 -8.46 0.08 -6.59
C MET A 1 -7.45 1.16 -6.90
N THR A 2 -7.87 2.40 -6.91
CA THR A 2 -6.98 3.53 -7.20
C THR A 2 -6.70 4.29 -5.91
N LEU A 3 -5.44 4.38 -5.52
CA LEU A 3 -5.02 5.12 -4.34
C LEU A 3 -4.54 6.51 -4.76
N GLU A 4 -5.02 7.53 -4.06
CA GLU A 4 -4.62 8.89 -4.34
C GLU A 4 -3.32 9.20 -3.60
N PRO A 5 -2.39 9.94 -4.23
CA PRO A 5 -1.17 10.35 -3.55
C PRO A 5 -1.49 11.32 -2.40
N ASP A 6 -0.64 11.31 -1.40
CA ASP A 6 -0.74 12.19 -0.22
C ASP A 6 -1.96 11.92 0.67
N LYS A 7 -2.59 10.77 0.50
CA LYS A 7 -3.67 10.32 1.37
C LYS A 7 -3.22 9.06 2.11
N VAL A 8 -3.64 8.94 3.36
CA VAL A 8 -3.31 7.77 4.17
C VAL A 8 -4.47 6.80 4.17
N TYR A 9 -4.17 5.52 4.01
CA TYR A 9 -5.16 4.46 3.96
C TYR A 9 -4.87 3.43 5.04
N LYS A 10 -5.92 2.85 5.59
CA LYS A 10 -5.78 1.74 6.53
C LYS A 10 -6.19 0.45 5.83
N VAL A 11 -5.32 -0.54 5.87
CA VAL A 11 -5.58 -1.83 5.22
C VAL A 11 -6.61 -2.60 6.04
N THR A 12 -7.70 -2.97 5.38
CA THR A 12 -8.76 -3.78 5.99
C THR A 12 -8.60 -5.26 5.68
N LYS A 13 -7.91 -5.58 4.58
CA LYS A 13 -7.62 -6.96 4.21
C LYS A 13 -6.23 -7.00 3.58
N GLY A 14 -5.34 -7.80 4.16
CA GLY A 14 -3.98 -7.93 3.67
C GLY A 14 -3.91 -8.51 2.27
N ASN A 15 -2.75 -8.33 1.62
CA ASN A 15 -2.54 -8.84 0.27
C ASN A 15 -2.15 -10.33 0.25
N THR A 16 -2.20 -10.93 -0.93
CA THR A 16 -1.84 -12.33 -1.11
C THR A 16 -0.38 -12.59 -0.78
N ASP A 17 0.48 -11.64 -1.10
CA ASP A 17 1.92 -11.74 -0.87
C ASP A 17 2.31 -11.70 0.61
N ARG A 18 1.42 -11.28 1.49
CA ARG A 18 1.64 -11.13 2.93
C ARG A 18 2.65 -10.04 3.28
N SER A 19 2.99 -9.19 2.34
CA SER A 19 3.84 -8.03 2.62
C SER A 19 3.06 -6.88 3.24
N ILE A 20 1.75 -6.87 3.04
CA ILE A 20 0.85 -5.85 3.59
C ILE A 20 -0.20 -6.58 4.41
N LEU A 21 -0.31 -6.23 5.67
CA LEU A 21 -1.19 -6.93 6.61
C LEU A 21 -2.37 -6.06 7.01
N THR A 22 -3.45 -6.71 7.42
CA THR A 22 -4.61 -6.03 7.97
C THR A 22 -4.19 -5.12 9.12
N GLY A 23 -4.64 -3.87 9.10
CA GLY A 23 -4.30 -2.89 10.11
C GLY A 23 -3.13 -2.00 9.76
N ASP A 24 -2.37 -2.32 8.72
CA ASP A 24 -1.26 -1.48 8.29
C ASP A 24 -1.76 -0.15 7.72
N LEU A 25 -0.98 0.89 7.92
CA LEU A 25 -1.22 2.18 7.29
C LEU A 25 -0.32 2.26 6.07
N ILE A 26 -0.87 2.77 4.96
CA ILE A 26 -0.14 2.88 3.71
C ILE A 26 -0.45 4.21 3.03
N PHE A 27 0.44 4.64 2.16
CA PHE A 27 0.16 5.79 1.29
C PHE A 27 1.02 5.69 0.04
N ILE A 28 0.64 6.48 -0.97
CA ILE A 28 1.39 6.57 -2.23
C ILE A 28 2.23 7.84 -2.21
N ASP A 29 3.52 7.71 -2.48
CA ASP A 29 4.39 8.86 -2.63
C ASP A 29 4.02 9.59 -3.93
N GLY A 30 3.65 10.86 -3.82
CA GLY A 30 3.22 11.64 -4.97
C GLY A 30 4.30 11.88 -6.00
N LYS A 31 5.57 11.78 -5.63
CA LYS A 31 6.68 12.03 -6.55
C LYS A 31 7.04 10.79 -7.38
N SER A 32 7.16 9.65 -6.72
CA SER A 32 7.64 8.43 -7.37
C SER A 32 6.52 7.46 -7.72
N GLY A 33 5.36 7.60 -7.09
CA GLY A 33 4.29 6.63 -7.21
C GLY A 33 4.55 5.36 -6.40
N ALA A 34 5.57 5.35 -5.56
CA ALA A 34 5.88 4.20 -4.74
C ALA A 34 4.82 3.99 -3.64
N LEU A 35 4.54 2.74 -3.34
CA LEU A 35 3.68 2.40 -2.21
C LEU A 35 4.54 2.34 -0.96
N VAL A 36 4.20 3.15 0.03
CA VAL A 36 4.95 3.25 1.28
C VAL A 36 4.16 2.60 2.41
N VAL A 37 4.82 1.72 3.15
CA VAL A 37 4.24 1.09 4.33
C VAL A 37 5.08 1.52 5.53
N PRO A 38 4.67 2.58 6.26
CA PRO A 38 5.50 3.18 7.30
C PRO A 38 5.91 2.22 8.41
N ARG A 39 5.16 1.16 8.65
CA ARG A 39 5.43 0.26 9.76
C ARG A 39 6.57 -0.72 9.41
N GLY A 40 7.77 -0.16 9.18
CA GLY A 40 8.99 -0.93 9.08
C GLY A 40 9.20 -1.72 7.80
N LYS A 41 8.32 -1.59 6.83
CA LYS A 41 8.41 -2.35 5.59
C LYS A 41 9.12 -1.59 4.47
N GLY A 42 9.36 -0.29 4.65
CA GLY A 42 9.93 0.52 3.59
C GLY A 42 8.88 0.84 2.53
N TRP A 43 9.30 0.71 1.28
CA TRP A 43 8.41 1.07 0.16
C TRP A 43 8.57 0.08 -0.98
N LEU A 44 7.57 0.07 -1.86
CA LEU A 44 7.57 -0.74 -3.08
C LEU A 44 7.53 0.19 -4.28
N GLU A 45 8.54 0.09 -5.11
CA GLU A 45 8.60 0.85 -6.35
C GLU A 45 7.48 0.41 -7.29
N LYS A 46 7.19 1.23 -8.30
CA LYS A 46 6.09 0.96 -9.22
C LYS A 46 6.21 -0.41 -9.89
N ASP A 47 7.40 -0.79 -10.28
CA ASP A 47 7.63 -2.07 -10.94
C ASP A 47 7.49 -3.27 -10.00
N GLU A 48 7.50 -3.03 -8.69
CA GLU A 48 7.32 -4.08 -7.69
C GLU A 48 5.86 -4.22 -7.26
N GLN A 49 4.97 -3.37 -7.76
CA GLN A 49 3.55 -3.38 -7.41
C GLN A 49 2.81 -4.39 -8.27
N THR A 50 3.09 -5.65 -8.04
CA THR A 50 2.46 -6.75 -8.78
C THR A 50 1.01 -6.94 -8.34
N GLN A 51 0.27 -7.77 -9.07
CA GLN A 51 -1.11 -8.04 -8.75
C GLN A 51 -1.26 -8.67 -7.36
N SER A 52 -0.38 -9.59 -6.99
CA SER A 52 -0.43 -10.25 -5.69
C SER A 52 -0.07 -9.32 -4.54
N VAL A 53 0.62 -8.21 -4.83
CA VAL A 53 0.94 -7.18 -3.84
C VAL A 53 -0.21 -6.19 -3.72
N MET A 54 -0.83 -5.83 -4.84
CA MET A 54 -1.83 -4.76 -4.87
C MET A 54 -3.27 -5.27 -4.71
N ASP A 55 -3.45 -6.53 -4.36
CA ASP A 55 -4.78 -7.09 -4.18
C ASP A 55 -5.35 -6.90 -2.76
N PHE A 56 -4.69 -6.11 -1.94
CA PHE A 56 -5.19 -5.76 -0.62
C PHE A 56 -6.42 -4.85 -0.73
N GLU A 57 -7.17 -4.76 0.37
CA GLU A 57 -8.28 -3.82 0.48
C GLU A 57 -7.99 -2.82 1.59
N CYS A 58 -8.40 -1.60 1.40
CA CYS A 58 -8.14 -0.54 2.35
C CYS A 58 -9.24 0.51 2.32
N ILE A 59 -9.26 1.34 3.35
CA ILE A 59 -10.16 2.49 3.44
C ILE A 59 -9.33 3.74 3.70
N ARG A 60 -9.80 4.87 3.21
CA ARG A 60 -9.13 6.14 3.48
C ARG A 60 -9.46 6.61 4.89
N ILE A 61 -8.44 7.04 5.59
CA ILE A 61 -8.61 7.59 6.93
C ILE A 61 -9.00 9.06 6.86
#